data_a6d274b92ac0b719006bd78cce63653e
#
_entry.id   a6d274b92ac0b719006bd78cce63653e
#
_cell.length_a   1.000
_cell.length_b   1.000
_cell.length_c   1.000
_cell.angle_alpha   90.00
_cell.angle_beta   90.00
_cell.angle_gamma   90.00
#
_symmetry.space_group_name_H-M   'P 1'
#
loop_
_entity.id
_entity.type
_entity.pdbx_description
1 polymer ?
#
loop_
_entity_poly.entity_id
_entity_poly.type
_entity_poly.pdbx_seq_one_letter_code
_entity_poly.pdbx_strand_id
1 'polypeptide(L)'
;MQRDPEAWENPLEFQPERFLRDVEKGDYQGNSYNFLPFGSGRRICPGIPLAEKMLLYVVSTFLHSFEWNLPHGTTLDLSEKFGLVTKMQEPLIAIPIAKYSSLEHYL
;
A
#
# COMPACT_ATOMS: atom_id res chain seq x y z
N MET A 1 5.71 6.77 -15.62
CA MET A 1 4.65 7.55 -14.94
C MET A 1 4.80 7.45 -13.42
N GLN A 2 4.31 6.40 -12.75
CA GLN A 2 4.33 6.32 -11.26
C GLN A 2 5.72 6.27 -10.62
N ARG A 3 6.78 6.12 -11.42
CA ARG A 3 8.20 6.12 -11.02
C ARG A 3 9.05 7.05 -11.85
N ASP A 4 8.41 8.06 -12.40
CA ASP A 4 9.08 9.07 -13.20
C ASP A 4 9.84 10.04 -12.27
N PRO A 5 11.17 10.16 -12.40
CA PRO A 5 11.95 11.06 -11.56
C PRO A 5 11.64 12.53 -11.77
N GLU A 6 11.03 12.90 -12.90
CA GLU A 6 10.55 14.28 -13.12
C GLU A 6 9.29 14.59 -12.31
N ALA A 7 8.48 13.55 -12.00
CA ALA A 7 7.24 13.71 -11.24
C ALA A 7 7.38 13.38 -9.75
N TRP A 8 8.32 12.49 -9.40
CA TRP A 8 8.46 11.95 -8.04
C TRP A 8 9.89 12.05 -7.54
N GLU A 9 10.06 12.64 -6.37
CA GLU A 9 11.32 12.60 -5.64
C GLU A 9 11.58 11.18 -5.14
N ASN A 10 12.81 10.65 -5.39
CA ASN A 10 13.20 9.30 -5.03
C ASN A 10 12.14 8.23 -5.40
N PRO A 11 11.80 8.07 -6.69
CA PRO A 11 10.62 7.30 -7.11
C PRO A 11 10.69 5.80 -6.80
N LEU A 12 11.88 5.27 -6.51
CA LEU A 12 12.10 3.87 -6.18
C LEU A 12 12.10 3.60 -4.66
N GLU A 13 12.10 4.66 -3.84
CA GLU A 13 12.06 4.53 -2.39
C GLU A 13 10.62 4.41 -1.89
N PHE A 14 10.42 3.55 -0.89
CA PHE A 14 9.14 3.44 -0.19
C PHE A 14 8.99 4.61 0.79
N GLN A 15 8.31 5.65 0.35
CA GLN A 15 8.05 6.89 1.09
C GLN A 15 6.55 7.23 1.09
N PRO A 16 5.73 6.57 1.91
CA PRO A 16 4.29 6.83 1.94
C PRO A 16 3.95 8.27 2.34
N GLU A 17 4.82 8.94 3.10
CA GLU A 17 4.67 10.34 3.53
C GLU A 17 4.61 11.34 2.38
N ARG A 18 5.08 10.94 1.18
CA ARG A 18 4.98 11.81 -0.01
C ARG A 18 3.53 12.18 -0.36
N PHE A 19 2.59 11.30 -0.06
CA PHE A 19 1.16 11.52 -0.27
C PHE A 19 0.51 12.42 0.80
N LEU A 20 1.15 12.61 1.95
CA LEU A 20 0.70 13.54 2.99
C LEU A 20 1.07 14.99 2.67
N ARG A 21 2.16 15.20 1.91
CA ARG A 21 2.66 16.53 1.56
C ARG A 21 1.89 17.16 0.41
N ASP A 22 1.38 16.35 -0.49
CA ASP A 22 0.69 16.78 -1.71
C ASP A 22 -0.52 15.87 -1.96
N VAL A 23 -1.67 16.32 -1.47
CA VAL A 23 -2.93 15.57 -1.55
C VAL A 23 -3.36 15.37 -3.00
N GLU A 24 -3.05 16.32 -3.90
CA GLU A 24 -3.43 16.22 -5.31
C GLU A 24 -2.64 15.10 -6.01
N LYS A 25 -1.39 14.87 -5.61
CA LYS A 25 -0.58 13.74 -6.11
C LYS A 25 -1.08 12.38 -5.64
N GLY A 26 -1.82 12.33 -4.54
CA GLY A 26 -2.44 11.12 -4.00
C GLY A 26 -3.79 10.76 -4.62
N ASP A 27 -4.30 11.56 -5.55
CA ASP A 27 -5.57 11.27 -6.21
C ASP A 27 -5.47 10.01 -7.08
N TYR A 28 -6.09 8.93 -6.62
CA TYR A 28 -6.13 7.63 -7.30
C TYR A 28 -7.36 7.48 -8.22
N GLN A 29 -8.19 8.49 -8.37
CA GLN A 29 -9.41 8.46 -9.18
C GLN A 29 -9.16 8.66 -10.67
N GLY A 30 -7.88 8.71 -11.08
CA GLY A 30 -7.49 8.76 -12.49
C GLY A 30 -7.43 10.17 -13.08
N ASN A 31 -7.43 11.21 -12.24
CA ASN A 31 -7.32 12.60 -12.67
C ASN A 31 -5.84 13.03 -12.83
N SER A 32 -4.92 12.36 -12.14
CA SER A 32 -3.49 12.62 -12.23
C SER A 32 -2.77 11.53 -13.03
N TYR A 33 -2.18 11.89 -14.17
CA TYR A 33 -1.42 10.92 -14.98
C TYR A 33 -0.13 10.42 -14.30
N ASN A 34 0.33 11.10 -13.26
CA ASN A 34 1.50 10.68 -12.51
C ASN A 34 1.21 9.55 -11.52
N PHE A 35 -0.07 9.36 -11.17
CA PHE A 35 -0.50 8.31 -10.23
C PHE A 35 -1.80 7.66 -10.69
N LEU A 36 -1.70 6.51 -11.34
CA LEU A 36 -2.82 5.79 -11.96
C LEU A 36 -2.90 4.32 -11.49
N PRO A 37 -3.03 4.06 -10.17
CA PRO A 37 -3.06 2.69 -9.65
C PRO A 37 -4.25 1.87 -10.18
N PHE A 38 -5.32 2.53 -10.56
CA PHE A 38 -6.55 1.93 -11.08
C PHE A 38 -6.85 2.29 -12.54
N GLY A 39 -5.89 2.91 -13.24
CA GLY A 39 -6.09 3.44 -14.60
C GLY A 39 -6.84 4.77 -14.61
N SER A 40 -7.36 5.16 -15.77
CA SER A 40 -8.06 6.43 -15.97
C SER A 40 -9.13 6.36 -17.05
N GLY A 41 -9.98 7.41 -17.13
CA GLY A 41 -10.97 7.61 -18.15
C GLY A 41 -12.04 6.53 -18.20
N ARG A 42 -12.56 6.23 -19.41
CA ARG A 42 -13.70 5.29 -19.61
C ARG A 42 -13.38 3.83 -19.27
N ARG A 43 -12.13 3.48 -19.04
CA ARG A 43 -11.66 2.14 -18.69
C ARG A 43 -11.07 2.06 -17.28
N ILE A 44 -11.32 3.06 -16.45
CA ILE A 44 -10.94 3.03 -15.04
C ILE A 44 -11.52 1.79 -14.35
N CYS A 45 -10.80 1.25 -13.38
CA CYS A 45 -11.24 0.07 -12.64
C CYS A 45 -12.60 0.31 -11.95
N PRO A 46 -13.65 -0.46 -12.25
CA PRO A 46 -14.95 -0.30 -11.60
C PRO A 46 -14.95 -0.78 -10.14
N GLY A 47 -13.91 -1.50 -9.72
CA GLY A 47 -13.78 -2.04 -8.36
C GLY A 47 -13.21 -1.07 -7.32
N ILE A 48 -12.90 0.18 -7.67
CA ILE A 48 -12.33 1.17 -6.75
C ILE A 48 -13.12 1.28 -5.44
N PRO A 49 -14.47 1.47 -5.44
CA PRO A 49 -15.21 1.64 -4.19
C PRO A 49 -15.14 0.43 -3.26
N LEU A 50 -15.06 -0.77 -3.82
CA LEU A 50 -14.90 -2.00 -3.05
C LEU A 50 -13.47 -2.12 -2.52
N ALA A 51 -12.47 -1.88 -3.38
CA ALA A 51 -11.05 -1.95 -3.00
C ALA A 51 -10.72 -0.97 -1.88
N GLU A 52 -11.20 0.26 -1.96
CA GLU A 52 -11.03 1.28 -0.92
C GLU A 52 -11.55 0.80 0.44
N LYS A 53 -12.81 0.36 0.48
CA LYS A 53 -13.42 -0.13 1.73
C LYS A 53 -12.70 -1.35 2.30
N MET A 54 -12.36 -2.31 1.44
CA MET A 54 -11.67 -3.53 1.86
C MET A 54 -10.26 -3.24 2.38
N LEU A 55 -9.49 -2.40 1.69
CA LEU A 55 -8.14 -2.03 2.12
C LEU A 55 -8.18 -1.28 3.45
N LEU A 56 -9.03 -0.28 3.58
CA LEU A 56 -9.18 0.47 4.83
C LEU A 56 -9.60 -0.44 5.98
N TYR A 57 -10.57 -1.31 5.76
CA TYR A 57 -11.04 -2.25 6.78
C TYR A 57 -9.94 -3.22 7.22
N VAL A 58 -9.29 -3.90 6.27
CA VAL A 58 -8.26 -4.89 6.57
C VAL A 58 -7.05 -4.26 7.25
N VAL A 59 -6.52 -3.15 6.68
CA VAL A 59 -5.35 -2.48 7.24
C VAL A 59 -5.66 -1.91 8.63
N SER A 60 -6.80 -1.26 8.81
CA SER A 60 -7.20 -0.73 10.13
C SER A 60 -7.34 -1.84 11.16
N THR A 61 -7.98 -2.96 10.80
CA THR A 61 -8.13 -4.11 11.68
C THR A 61 -6.77 -4.68 12.08
N PHE A 62 -5.86 -4.85 11.12
CA PHE A 62 -4.53 -5.38 11.39
C PHE A 62 -3.69 -4.46 12.27
N LEU A 63 -3.71 -3.16 12.02
CA LEU A 63 -2.98 -2.18 12.82
C LEU A 63 -3.60 -1.97 14.20
N HIS A 64 -4.91 -2.10 14.32
CA HIS A 64 -5.60 -2.04 15.62
C HIS A 64 -5.28 -3.26 16.47
N SER A 65 -5.37 -4.46 15.90
CA SER A 65 -5.30 -5.72 16.65
C SER A 65 -3.89 -6.19 16.97
N PHE A 66 -2.93 -5.85 16.10
CA PHE A 66 -1.58 -6.42 16.17
C PHE A 66 -0.49 -5.36 16.11
N GLU A 67 0.60 -5.64 16.81
CA GLU A 67 1.91 -5.08 16.56
C GLU A 67 2.67 -5.99 15.59
N TRP A 68 3.35 -5.41 14.63
CA TRP A 68 4.00 -6.17 13.56
C TRP A 68 5.51 -6.04 13.64
N ASN A 69 6.20 -7.17 13.71
CA ASN A 69 7.65 -7.21 13.73
C ASN A 69 8.19 -8.03 12.55
N LEU A 70 9.36 -7.63 12.06
CA LEU A 70 10.09 -8.46 11.12
C LEU A 70 10.79 -9.61 11.87
N PRO A 71 10.90 -10.80 11.28
CA PRO A 71 11.73 -11.87 11.82
C PRO A 71 13.17 -11.41 12.02
N HIS A 72 13.84 -11.88 13.07
CA HIS A 72 15.23 -11.52 13.34
C HIS A 72 16.13 -11.84 12.14
N GLY A 73 16.99 -10.89 11.79
CA GLY A 73 17.92 -11.02 10.67
C GLY A 73 17.31 -10.85 9.28
N THR A 74 16.03 -10.52 9.19
CA THR A 74 15.36 -10.22 7.92
C THR A 74 15.56 -8.76 7.56
N THR A 75 16.03 -8.51 6.34
CA THR A 75 16.02 -7.17 5.72
C THR A 75 14.83 -7.08 4.79
N LEU A 76 14.17 -5.92 4.78
CA LEU A 76 13.07 -5.67 3.85
C LEU A 76 13.63 -5.52 2.43
N ASP A 77 13.27 -6.46 1.55
CA ASP A 77 13.57 -6.39 0.12
C ASP A 77 12.34 -5.86 -0.63
N LEU A 78 12.49 -4.68 -1.22
CA LEU A 78 11.45 -4.02 -2.03
C LEU A 78 11.64 -4.28 -3.53
N SER A 79 12.56 -5.17 -3.91
CA SER A 79 12.73 -5.56 -5.30
C SER A 79 11.45 -6.20 -5.86
N GLU A 80 11.26 -6.03 -7.15
CA GLU A 80 10.03 -6.41 -7.82
C GLU A 80 10.23 -7.54 -8.81
N LYS A 81 9.25 -8.42 -8.86
CA LYS A 81 9.10 -9.41 -9.91
C LYS A 81 8.09 -8.92 -10.94
N PHE A 82 8.55 -8.75 -12.16
CA PHE A 82 7.71 -8.38 -13.28
C PHE A 82 6.88 -9.57 -13.78
N GLY A 83 5.62 -9.31 -14.12
CA GLY A 83 4.68 -10.30 -14.65
C GLY A 83 3.42 -9.60 -15.14
N LEU A 84 2.33 -10.35 -15.32
CA LEU A 84 1.03 -9.77 -15.64
C LEU A 84 0.60 -8.74 -14.58
N VAL A 85 0.96 -9.01 -13.32
CA VAL A 85 0.88 -8.07 -12.21
C VAL A 85 2.25 -7.98 -11.58
N THR A 86 2.76 -6.77 -11.38
CA THR A 86 4.01 -6.53 -10.66
C THR A 86 3.79 -6.80 -9.18
N LYS A 87 4.65 -7.59 -8.57
CA LYS A 87 4.62 -7.93 -7.15
C LYS A 87 6.02 -7.90 -6.56
N MET A 88 6.12 -7.91 -5.25
CA MET A 88 7.41 -8.06 -4.58
C MET A 88 8.09 -9.36 -5.01
N GLN A 89 9.41 -9.32 -5.20
CA GLN A 89 10.23 -10.49 -5.53
C GLN A 89 10.10 -11.54 -4.42
N GLU A 90 10.32 -11.09 -3.17
CA GLU A 90 10.14 -11.88 -1.98
C GLU A 90 8.91 -11.38 -1.20
N PRO A 91 8.01 -12.26 -0.75
CA PRO A 91 6.85 -11.87 0.04
C PRO A 91 7.27 -11.18 1.34
N LEU A 92 6.54 -10.15 1.74
CA LEU A 92 6.69 -9.56 3.07
C LEU A 92 6.23 -10.58 4.14
N ILE A 93 7.16 -10.99 4.99
CA ILE A 93 6.89 -11.84 6.15
C ILE A 93 6.96 -10.96 7.39
N ALA A 94 5.90 -10.94 8.17
CA ALA A 94 5.84 -10.20 9.43
C ALA A 94 5.20 -11.07 10.52
N ILE A 95 5.66 -10.90 11.75
CA ILE A 95 5.19 -11.63 12.93
C ILE A 95 4.17 -10.75 13.66
N PRO A 96 2.89 -11.16 13.75
CA PRO A 96 1.89 -10.44 14.53
C PRO A 96 2.04 -10.73 16.01
N ILE A 97 1.99 -9.68 16.83
CA ILE A 97 1.89 -9.76 18.29
C ILE A 97 0.56 -9.13 18.68
N ALA A 98 -0.32 -9.86 19.33
CA ALA A 98 -1.60 -9.34 19.76
C ALA A 98 -1.42 -8.18 20.75
N LYS A 99 -2.07 -7.05 20.48
CA LYS A 99 -2.03 -5.88 21.38
C LYS A 99 -2.89 -6.06 22.62
N TYR A 100 -3.92 -6.90 22.53
CA TYR A 100 -4.90 -7.10 23.60
C TYR A 100 -4.91 -8.56 24.04
N SER A 101 -4.99 -8.77 25.33
CA SER A 101 -4.98 -10.10 25.96
C SER A 101 -6.35 -10.75 26.06
N SER A 102 -7.44 -10.00 25.86
CA SER A 102 -8.80 -10.51 25.93
C SER A 102 -9.50 -10.44 24.57
N LEU A 103 -10.32 -11.43 24.26
CA LEU A 103 -11.13 -11.48 23.03
C LEU A 103 -12.20 -10.38 22.97
N GLU A 104 -12.56 -9.77 24.10
CA GLU A 104 -13.59 -8.73 24.18
C GLU A 104 -13.21 -7.46 23.39
N HIS A 105 -11.93 -7.23 23.14
CA HIS A 105 -11.45 -6.08 22.37
C HIS A 105 -11.45 -6.32 20.84
N TYR A 106 -11.79 -7.53 20.39
CA TYR A 106 -11.84 -7.89 18.95
C TYR A 106 -13.26 -8.07 18.43
N LEU A 107 -14.26 -7.93 19.29
CA LEU A 107 -15.69 -7.99 19.00
C LEU A 107 -16.30 -6.59 19.03
#